data_ac7e21eb75f62e523b0ca2db6281fb41
#
_entry.id   ac7e21eb75f62e523b0ca2db6281fb41
#
_cell.length_a   1.000
_cell.length_b   1.000
_cell.length_c   1.000
_cell.angle_alpha   90.00
_cell.angle_beta   90.00
_cell.angle_gamma   90.00
#
_symmetry.space_group_name_H-M   'P 1'
#
loop_
_entity.id
_entity.type
_entity.pdbx_description
1 polymer ?
#
loop_
_entity_poly.entity_id
_entity_poly.type
_entity_poly.pdbx_seq_one_letter_code
_entity_poly.pdbx_strand_id
1 'polypeptide(L)'
;MEHIPFDKRSGKIWFNGELVEWQDTKVHVISHGMHYASLVFEGIRIYNKKIFKLEEHTKRLFHSANIMDMNVPYSEDEMNIATKELVENQGIVNGYIRPFIWRGSEMMGVSAQKTKINVAIAIWDWPAYFDPELKRKGI
;
A
#
# COMPACT_ATOMS: atom_id res chain seq x y z
N MET A 1 13.62 -20.68 3.26
CA MET A 1 13.46 -19.74 2.13
C MET A 1 14.18 -18.46 2.53
N GLU A 2 15.14 -18.02 1.72
CA GLU A 2 15.92 -16.83 2.05
C GLU A 2 15.00 -15.59 2.02
N HIS A 3 15.04 -14.78 3.07
CA HIS A 3 14.19 -13.61 3.18
C HIS A 3 14.77 -12.46 2.32
N ILE A 4 14.12 -12.16 1.19
CA ILE A 4 14.51 -11.03 0.35
C ILE A 4 14.06 -9.73 1.06
N PRO A 5 14.98 -8.82 1.40
CA PRO A 5 14.63 -7.52 1.95
C PRO A 5 13.64 -6.76 1.06
N PHE A 6 12.72 -6.01 1.64
CA PHE A 6 11.66 -5.34 0.86
C PHE A 6 12.22 -4.36 -0.16
N ASP A 7 13.30 -3.65 0.15
CA ASP A 7 13.97 -2.71 -0.76
C ASP A 7 14.74 -3.39 -1.91
N LYS A 8 14.90 -4.72 -1.86
CA LYS A 8 15.58 -5.53 -2.89
C LYS A 8 14.63 -6.33 -3.77
N ARG A 9 13.34 -6.23 -3.55
CA ARG A 9 12.33 -6.92 -4.37
C ARG A 9 12.27 -6.32 -5.78
N SER A 10 11.73 -7.08 -6.71
CA SER A 10 11.47 -6.67 -8.09
C SER A 10 9.97 -6.52 -8.33
N GLY A 11 9.60 -5.97 -9.47
CA GLY A 11 8.24 -5.71 -9.89
C GLY A 11 7.93 -4.22 -9.91
N LYS A 12 6.65 -3.89 -9.92
CA LYS A 12 6.16 -2.52 -9.99
C LYS A 12 5.40 -2.13 -8.72
N ILE A 13 5.46 -0.85 -8.38
CA ILE A 13 4.59 -0.20 -7.40
C ILE A 13 3.78 0.85 -8.17
N TRP A 14 2.47 0.89 -7.95
CA TRP A 14 1.69 2.03 -8.41
C TRP A 14 1.96 3.20 -7.45
N PHE A 15 2.51 4.29 -7.99
CA PHE A 15 2.99 5.43 -7.20
C PHE A 15 2.51 6.74 -7.85
N ASN A 16 1.62 7.45 -7.18
CA ASN A 16 1.07 8.73 -7.65
C ASN A 16 0.54 8.71 -9.09
N GLY A 17 -0.15 7.64 -9.48
CA GLY A 17 -0.76 7.51 -10.80
C GLY A 17 0.06 6.75 -11.83
N GLU A 18 1.29 6.36 -11.52
CA GLU A 18 2.20 5.69 -12.45
C GLU A 18 2.71 4.35 -11.91
N LEU A 19 3.08 3.45 -12.82
CA LEU A 19 3.78 2.21 -12.48
C LEU A 19 5.29 2.46 -12.45
N VAL A 20 5.87 2.47 -11.26
CA VAL A 20 7.30 2.71 -11.02
C VAL A 20 7.99 1.39 -10.66
N GLU A 21 9.25 1.21 -11.10
CA GLU A 21 10.05 0.06 -10.67
C GLU A 21 10.15 0.02 -9.16
N TRP A 22 10.06 -1.17 -8.58
CA TRP A 22 10.07 -1.37 -7.13
C TRP A 22 11.25 -0.67 -6.44
N GLN A 23 12.46 -0.84 -6.98
CA GLN A 23 13.69 -0.31 -6.39
C GLN A 23 13.86 1.21 -6.60
N ASP A 24 13.12 1.80 -7.52
CA ASP A 24 13.15 3.24 -7.80
C ASP A 24 12.07 4.02 -7.03
N THR A 25 11.14 3.31 -6.38
CA THR A 25 10.09 3.92 -5.56
C THR A 25 10.68 4.37 -4.23
N LYS A 26 11.11 5.63 -4.15
CA LYS A 26 11.79 6.23 -3.00
C LYS A 26 11.08 7.49 -2.54
N VAL A 27 11.20 7.80 -1.26
CA VAL A 27 10.71 9.05 -0.68
C VAL A 27 11.86 9.79 0.01
N HIS A 28 11.74 11.11 0.07
CA HIS A 28 12.74 11.93 0.75
C HIS A 28 12.67 11.69 2.27
N VAL A 29 13.83 11.64 2.95
CA VAL A 29 13.90 11.40 4.40
C VAL A 29 13.19 12.46 5.24
N ILE A 30 13.01 13.68 4.69
CA ILE A 30 12.24 14.76 5.32
C ILE A 30 10.77 14.74 4.85
N SER A 31 10.20 13.57 4.65
CA SER A 31 8.76 13.45 4.43
C SER A 31 8.01 13.61 5.76
N HIS A 32 7.00 14.46 5.77
CA HIS A 32 6.20 14.75 6.98
C HIS A 32 5.62 13.47 7.59
N GLY A 33 5.18 12.53 6.75
CA GLY A 33 4.68 11.23 7.19
C GLY A 33 5.66 10.43 8.04
N MET A 34 6.96 10.53 7.79
CA MET A 34 8.00 9.82 8.56
C MET A 34 8.27 10.45 9.93
N HIS A 35 8.02 11.74 10.11
CA HIS A 35 8.33 12.48 11.34
C HIS A 35 7.14 12.65 12.27
N TYR A 36 5.94 12.77 11.69
CA TYR A 36 4.70 13.04 12.45
C TYR A 36 3.67 11.91 12.34
N ALA A 37 4.06 10.75 11.79
CA ALA A 37 3.17 9.62 11.55
C ALA A 37 1.92 9.98 10.71
N SER A 38 2.01 11.00 9.85
CA SER A 38 0.93 11.41 8.95
C SER A 38 0.85 10.50 7.72
N LEU A 39 0.55 9.24 7.97
CA LEU A 39 0.39 8.17 7.03
C LEU A 39 -0.74 7.25 7.46
N VAL A 40 -1.56 6.81 6.52
CA VAL A 40 -2.57 5.78 6.70
C VAL A 40 -2.37 4.66 5.68
N PHE A 41 -2.73 3.43 6.04
CA PHE A 41 -2.60 2.29 5.15
C PHE A 41 -3.67 1.22 5.40
N GLU A 42 -3.81 0.33 4.44
CA GLU A 42 -4.60 -0.90 4.58
C GLU A 42 -3.75 -2.14 4.30
N GLY A 43 -4.24 -3.27 4.76
CA GLY A 43 -3.65 -4.57 4.48
C GLY A 43 -4.68 -5.51 3.89
N ILE A 44 -4.53 -5.88 2.61
CA ILE A 44 -5.51 -6.65 1.85
C ILE A 44 -4.87 -7.95 1.40
N ARG A 45 -5.59 -9.07 1.59
CA ARG A 45 -5.10 -10.38 1.15
C ARG A 45 -5.58 -10.70 -0.27
N ILE A 46 -4.71 -11.43 -0.98
CA ILE A 46 -5.03 -12.09 -2.24
C ILE A 46 -5.04 -13.59 -1.97
N TYR A 47 -6.11 -14.27 -2.36
CA TYR A 47 -6.25 -15.72 -2.27
C TYR A 47 -6.66 -16.28 -3.64
N ASN A 48 -5.85 -17.15 -4.21
CA ASN A 48 -6.12 -17.74 -5.54
C ASN A 48 -6.48 -16.67 -6.60
N LYS A 49 -5.66 -15.63 -6.71
CA LYS A 49 -5.84 -14.46 -7.59
C LYS A 49 -7.07 -13.59 -7.28
N LYS A 50 -7.81 -13.87 -6.22
CA LYS A 50 -8.96 -13.06 -5.80
C LYS A 50 -8.58 -12.12 -4.67
N ILE A 51 -8.81 -10.84 -4.88
CA ILE A 51 -8.59 -9.82 -3.84
C ILE A 51 -9.75 -9.89 -2.85
N PHE A 52 -9.43 -10.00 -1.57
CA PHE A 52 -10.44 -10.10 -0.53
C PHE A 52 -10.92 -8.71 -0.11
N LYS A 53 -12.21 -8.44 -0.32
CA LYS A 53 -12.89 -7.23 0.18
C LYS A 53 -12.23 -5.92 -0.25
N LEU A 54 -11.79 -5.80 -1.51
CA LEU A 54 -11.06 -4.64 -2.01
C LEU A 54 -11.80 -3.33 -1.75
N GLU A 55 -13.06 -3.27 -2.17
CA GLU A 55 -13.87 -2.05 -2.11
C GLU A 55 -14.08 -1.57 -0.66
N GLU A 56 -14.30 -2.50 0.26
CA GLU A 56 -14.46 -2.18 1.69
C GLU A 56 -13.15 -1.69 2.32
N HIS A 57 -12.02 -2.27 1.94
CA HIS A 57 -10.70 -1.79 2.36
C HIS A 57 -10.38 -0.41 1.79
N THR A 58 -10.65 -0.18 0.51
CA THR A 58 -10.44 1.14 -0.12
C THR A 58 -11.28 2.20 0.57
N LYS A 59 -12.55 1.93 0.80
CA LYS A 59 -13.44 2.84 1.53
C LYS A 59 -12.90 3.17 2.93
N ARG A 60 -12.38 2.18 3.66
CA ARG A 60 -11.81 2.39 5.00
C ARG A 60 -10.50 3.19 4.92
N LEU A 61 -9.67 2.97 3.90
CA LEU A 61 -8.46 3.77 3.65
C LEU A 61 -8.79 5.25 3.46
N PHE A 62 -9.81 5.56 2.65
CA PHE A 62 -10.27 6.93 2.42
C PHE A 62 -10.87 7.55 3.68
N HIS A 63 -11.62 6.77 4.44
CA HIS A 63 -12.12 7.22 5.74
C HIS A 63 -10.96 7.57 6.70
N SER A 64 -9.94 6.72 6.77
CA SER A 64 -8.74 6.97 7.58
C SER A 64 -7.99 8.22 7.12
N ALA A 65 -7.85 8.42 5.80
CA ALA A 65 -7.23 9.62 5.23
C ALA A 65 -8.02 10.89 5.61
N ASN A 66 -9.35 10.83 5.55
CA ASN A 66 -10.22 11.95 5.93
C ASN A 66 -10.08 12.31 7.42
N ILE A 67 -9.97 11.32 8.33
CA ILE A 67 -9.71 11.57 9.76
C ILE A 67 -8.38 12.31 9.96
N MET A 68 -7.38 12.04 9.13
CA MET A 68 -6.07 12.69 9.13
C MET A 68 -6.03 13.99 8.32
N ASP A 69 -7.20 14.50 7.89
CA ASP A 69 -7.33 15.71 7.06
C ASP A 69 -6.47 15.64 5.77
N MET A 70 -6.43 14.47 5.15
CA MET A 70 -5.73 14.22 3.89
C MET A 70 -6.72 14.13 2.72
N ASN A 71 -6.69 15.11 1.83
CA ASN A 71 -7.47 15.09 0.60
C ASN A 71 -6.77 14.19 -0.44
N VAL A 72 -7.29 13.00 -0.62
CA VAL A 72 -6.71 12.01 -1.56
C VAL A 72 -6.95 12.50 -3.00
N PRO A 73 -5.89 12.60 -3.86
CA PRO A 73 -6.03 13.12 -5.22
C PRO A 73 -6.58 12.12 -6.23
N TYR A 74 -7.11 10.98 -5.78
CA TYR A 74 -7.72 9.92 -6.58
C TYR A 74 -9.07 9.54 -5.99
N SER A 75 -9.95 8.97 -6.82
CA SER A 75 -11.20 8.36 -6.35
C SER A 75 -10.99 6.93 -5.85
N GLU A 76 -11.94 6.41 -5.09
CA GLU A 76 -11.97 5.00 -4.66
C GLU A 76 -11.95 4.06 -5.87
N ASP A 77 -12.69 4.39 -6.93
CA ASP A 77 -12.75 3.58 -8.16
C ASP A 77 -11.40 3.55 -8.89
N GLU A 78 -10.70 4.68 -9.03
CA GLU A 78 -9.36 4.73 -9.61
C GLU A 78 -8.38 3.86 -8.82
N MET A 79 -8.42 3.91 -7.49
CA MET A 79 -7.60 3.06 -6.63
C MET A 79 -7.93 1.57 -6.78
N ASN A 80 -9.21 1.22 -6.90
CA ASN A 80 -9.65 -0.15 -7.10
C ASN A 80 -9.20 -0.70 -8.47
N ILE A 81 -9.33 0.09 -9.53
CA ILE A 81 -8.87 -0.27 -10.88
C ILE A 81 -7.36 -0.47 -10.88
N ALA A 82 -6.59 0.51 -10.38
CA ALA A 82 -5.13 0.42 -10.30
C ALA A 82 -4.66 -0.80 -9.50
N THR A 83 -5.35 -1.14 -8.41
CA THR A 83 -5.04 -2.33 -7.61
C THR A 83 -5.25 -3.62 -8.39
N LYS A 84 -6.39 -3.75 -9.09
CA LYS A 84 -6.70 -4.93 -9.91
C LYS A 84 -5.69 -5.12 -11.05
N GLU A 85 -5.40 -4.06 -11.78
CA GLU A 85 -4.40 -4.06 -12.86
C GLU A 85 -3.00 -4.43 -12.36
N LEU A 86 -2.59 -3.91 -11.21
CA LEU A 86 -1.30 -4.21 -10.62
C LEU A 86 -1.19 -5.70 -10.22
N VAL A 87 -2.25 -6.29 -9.65
CA VAL A 87 -2.30 -7.72 -9.30
C VAL A 87 -2.22 -8.59 -10.54
N GLU A 88 -2.95 -8.26 -11.59
CA GLU A 88 -2.93 -8.98 -12.87
C GLU A 88 -1.55 -8.91 -13.53
N ASN A 89 -0.98 -7.71 -13.66
CA ASN A 89 0.32 -7.47 -14.30
C ASN A 89 1.48 -8.20 -13.60
N GLN A 90 1.43 -8.33 -12.29
CA GLN A 90 2.47 -9.04 -11.54
C GLN A 90 2.18 -10.53 -11.33
N GLY A 91 1.00 -11.02 -11.72
CA GLY A 91 0.65 -12.43 -11.67
C GLY A 91 0.57 -13.03 -10.27
N ILE A 92 0.30 -12.22 -9.24
CA ILE A 92 0.23 -12.66 -7.84
C ILE A 92 -0.96 -13.61 -7.63
N VAL A 93 -0.68 -14.81 -7.14
CA VAL A 93 -1.71 -15.82 -6.83
C VAL A 93 -2.17 -15.74 -5.37
N ASN A 94 -1.22 -15.75 -4.45
CA ASN A 94 -1.48 -15.59 -3.02
C ASN A 94 -0.54 -14.52 -2.50
N GLY A 95 -1.08 -13.44 -2.00
CA GLY A 95 -0.26 -12.30 -1.69
C GLY A 95 -0.89 -11.31 -0.73
N TYR A 96 -0.24 -10.17 -0.66
CA TYR A 96 -0.61 -9.06 0.18
C TYR A 96 -0.54 -7.76 -0.62
N ILE A 97 -1.55 -6.93 -0.45
CA ILE A 97 -1.62 -5.59 -1.03
C ILE A 97 -1.50 -4.59 0.12
N ARG A 98 -0.61 -3.63 -0.04
CA ARG A 98 -0.41 -2.50 0.87
C ARG A 98 -0.69 -1.20 0.12
N PRO A 99 -1.93 -0.70 0.10
CA PRO A 99 -2.19 0.67 -0.30
C PRO A 99 -1.91 1.60 0.88
N PHE A 100 -1.32 2.76 0.63
CA PHE A 100 -1.02 3.73 1.68
C PHE A 100 -1.01 5.15 1.14
N ILE A 101 -1.31 6.09 2.03
CA ILE A 101 -1.45 7.52 1.73
C ILE A 101 -0.66 8.28 2.78
N TRP A 102 0.17 9.24 2.37
CA TRP A 102 1.01 9.99 3.31
C TRP A 102 1.26 11.43 2.87
N ARG A 103 1.64 12.26 3.84
CA ARG A 103 2.06 13.64 3.59
C ARG A 103 3.51 13.69 3.18
N GLY A 104 3.80 14.45 2.12
CA GLY A 104 5.12 14.60 1.49
C GLY A 104 6.09 15.50 2.25
N SER A 105 7.10 16.00 1.51
CA SER A 105 8.28 16.69 2.06
C SER A 105 8.28 18.20 1.81
N GLU A 106 7.15 18.79 1.41
CA GLU A 106 7.06 20.19 1.02
C GLU A 106 7.13 21.15 2.21
N MET A 107 6.86 20.63 3.42
CA MET A 107 7.06 21.37 4.67
C MET A 107 7.19 20.43 5.87
N MET A 108 7.87 20.92 6.92
CA MET A 108 8.18 20.16 8.15
C MET A 108 7.54 20.71 9.42
N GLY A 109 6.80 21.79 9.34
CA GLY A 109 6.08 22.32 10.50
C GLY A 109 4.98 21.37 10.99
N VAL A 110 4.55 21.52 12.23
CA VAL A 110 3.42 20.76 12.81
C VAL A 110 2.17 20.92 11.96
N SER A 111 1.91 22.13 11.44
CA SER A 111 0.87 22.35 10.44
C SER A 111 1.26 21.71 9.11
N ALA A 112 0.49 20.74 8.67
CA ALA A 112 0.76 19.94 7.48
C ALA A 112 -0.04 20.35 6.24
N GLN A 113 -0.75 21.46 6.28
CA GLN A 113 -1.75 21.88 5.30
C GLN A 113 -1.20 22.05 3.88
N LYS A 114 0.07 22.41 3.74
CA LYS A 114 0.73 22.65 2.45
C LYS A 114 1.50 21.45 1.93
N THR A 115 1.47 20.31 2.60
CA THR A 115 2.11 19.09 2.11
C THR A 115 1.30 18.47 0.98
N LYS A 116 1.99 17.95 -0.03
CA LYS A 116 1.39 17.10 -1.06
C LYS A 116 0.91 15.79 -0.42
N ILE A 117 -0.26 15.32 -0.81
CA ILE A 117 -0.73 13.98 -0.47
C ILE A 117 -0.22 13.01 -1.53
N ASN A 118 0.54 12.04 -1.09
CA ASN A 118 1.09 10.99 -1.93
C ASN A 118 0.32 9.69 -1.69
N VAL A 119 0.22 8.87 -2.75
CA VAL A 119 -0.50 7.59 -2.72
C VAL A 119 0.34 6.53 -3.40
N ALA A 120 0.42 5.35 -2.80
CA ALA A 120 1.07 4.20 -3.42
C ALA A 120 0.33 2.90 -3.12
N ILE A 121 0.50 1.93 -4.01
CA ILE A 121 0.01 0.57 -3.86
C ILE A 121 1.17 -0.37 -4.16
N ALA A 122 1.63 -1.09 -3.14
CA ALA A 122 2.62 -2.14 -3.28
C ALA A 122 1.96 -3.51 -3.11
N ILE A 123 2.39 -4.49 -3.90
CA ILE A 123 1.91 -5.86 -3.78
C ILE A 123 3.09 -6.84 -3.81
N TRP A 124 2.96 -7.93 -3.09
CA TRP A 124 3.98 -9.00 -3.09
C TRP A 124 3.40 -10.35 -2.71
N ASP A 125 4.09 -11.41 -3.10
CA ASP A 125 3.78 -12.74 -2.63
C ASP A 125 3.92 -12.83 -1.12
N TRP A 126 2.88 -13.36 -0.47
CA TRP A 126 2.90 -13.56 0.96
C TRP A 126 2.42 -14.97 1.31
N PRO A 127 3.33 -15.86 1.65
CA PRO A 127 2.98 -17.21 2.06
C PRO A 127 2.16 -17.23 3.35
N ALA A 128 1.60 -18.37 3.69
CA ALA A 128 0.88 -18.54 4.94
C ALA A 128 1.80 -18.23 6.13
N TYR A 129 1.31 -17.47 7.11
CA TYR A 129 2.05 -17.13 8.34
C TYR A 129 2.42 -18.35 9.17
N PHE A 130 1.56 -19.36 9.14
CA PHE A 130 1.67 -20.54 9.98
C PHE A 130 1.82 -21.78 9.13
N ASP A 131 2.59 -22.73 9.67
CA ASP A 131 2.67 -24.08 9.13
C ASP A 131 1.25 -24.64 8.93
N PRO A 132 0.95 -25.29 7.78
CA PRO A 132 -0.37 -25.85 7.51
C PRO A 132 -0.85 -26.84 8.59
N GLU A 133 0.07 -27.58 9.22
CA GLU A 133 -0.26 -28.49 10.32
C GLU A 133 -0.66 -27.75 11.60
N LEU A 134 0.07 -26.69 11.96
CA LEU A 134 -0.29 -25.85 13.10
C LEU A 134 -1.66 -25.19 12.89
N LYS A 135 -1.88 -24.67 11.68
CA LYS A 135 -3.16 -24.07 11.32
C LYS A 135 -4.32 -25.05 11.42
N ARG A 136 -4.11 -26.32 11.05
CA ARG A 136 -5.13 -27.39 11.15
C ARG A 136 -5.41 -27.81 12.59
N LYS A 137 -4.42 -27.73 13.48
CA LYS A 137 -4.57 -28.05 14.92
C LYS A 137 -5.22 -26.91 15.72
N GLY A 138 -5.37 -25.76 15.13
CA GLY A 138 -5.88 -24.54 15.80
C GLY A 138 -4.77 -23.82 16.57
N ILE A 139 -4.58 -22.59 16.21
CA ILE A 139 -3.65 -21.63 16.83
C ILE A 139 -4.48 -20.44 17.30
#